data_270a10b97c60b8283f31c9b8d811d65a
#
_entry.id   270a10b97c60b8283f31c9b8d811d65a
#
_cell.length_a   1.000
_cell.length_b   1.000
_cell.length_c   1.000
_cell.angle_alpha   90.00
_cell.angle_beta   90.00
_cell.angle_gamma   90.00
#
_symmetry.space_group_name_H-M   'P 1'
#
loop_
_entity.id
_entity.type
_entity.pdbx_description
1 polymer ?
#
loop_
_entity_poly.entity_id
_entity_poly.type
_entity_poly.pdbx_seq_one_letter_code
_entity_poly.pdbx_strand_id
1 'polypeptide(L)'
;MKTESAQIPVRALAFLAAASFASSASLRACDPILPEIASAFSTTPGDAARVITYFGAAYAIAQFTYGFVGERFGHLRTVTFATTLSAVTTLVCAVATSLDMLAMARVAVGITAAGIVTLSMAWLGEVVPYERRHTVLARYISGQISGVVLGQVFAGMIAEHFGWRFVFVVLSALFLAAGVALMFEIRRHPDPVEQPDDSQSAMRRLLTILRRPWVAIVLAAAFLEGMLFFGAYTFVGTYLRERFGLGFDAIGLIVAGFGVGGLIYSAASTRLIRRLGQTGLVAWGGLLIALSFVVIVISIAPLMVVPATILAGFSYYMLHNTLQTASTQMAPEARGLAVATFASCLFLGQAVGVAIAAPIYDNTGGMPLFLSAGALLFLLGLFLRAVIARRT
;
A
#
# COMPACT_ATOMS: atom_id res chain seq x y z
N MET A 1 -16.97 37.51 -19.99
CA MET A 1 -17.34 36.31 -19.20
C MET A 1 -16.34 36.19 -18.06
N LYS A 2 -16.77 36.48 -16.84
CA LYS A 2 -15.93 36.29 -15.64
C LYS A 2 -15.74 34.78 -15.49
N THR A 3 -14.50 34.29 -15.64
CA THR A 3 -14.10 32.95 -15.22
C THR A 3 -14.35 32.87 -13.71
N GLU A 4 -15.46 32.24 -13.31
CA GLU A 4 -15.63 31.80 -11.93
C GLU A 4 -14.39 30.98 -11.59
N SER A 5 -13.61 31.47 -10.64
CA SER A 5 -12.48 30.73 -10.10
C SER A 5 -13.05 29.46 -9.50
N ALA A 6 -12.87 28.33 -10.21
CA ALA A 6 -13.33 27.04 -9.75
C ALA A 6 -12.76 26.83 -8.32
N GLN A 7 -13.64 26.97 -7.34
CA GLN A 7 -13.26 26.79 -5.93
C GLN A 7 -12.88 25.32 -5.75
N ILE A 8 -11.69 25.09 -5.18
CA ILE A 8 -11.26 23.75 -4.82
C ILE A 8 -12.33 23.18 -3.89
N PRO A 9 -12.88 21.99 -4.17
CA PRO A 9 -13.87 21.36 -3.29
C PRO A 9 -13.20 20.82 -2.01
N VAL A 10 -12.86 21.76 -1.09
CA VAL A 10 -12.06 21.46 0.12
C VAL A 10 -12.70 20.36 0.97
N ARG A 11 -14.03 20.34 1.05
CA ARG A 11 -14.77 19.29 1.79
C ARG A 11 -14.63 17.92 1.12
N ALA A 12 -14.84 17.84 -0.20
CA ALA A 12 -14.67 16.61 -0.95
C ALA A 12 -13.22 16.10 -0.81
N LEU A 13 -12.23 16.99 -0.91
CA LEU A 13 -10.82 16.64 -0.68
C LEU A 13 -10.60 16.03 0.71
N ALA A 14 -11.16 16.64 1.77
CA ALA A 14 -11.03 16.14 3.13
C ALA A 14 -11.67 14.75 3.29
N PHE A 15 -12.86 14.53 2.72
CA PHE A 15 -13.56 13.24 2.81
C PHE A 15 -12.90 12.15 1.96
N LEU A 16 -12.39 12.49 0.79
CA LEU A 16 -11.58 11.57 -0.01
C LEU A 16 -10.27 11.21 0.69
N ALA A 17 -9.62 12.18 1.34
CA ALA A 17 -8.42 11.91 2.14
C ALA A 17 -8.74 11.02 3.36
N ALA A 18 -9.90 11.20 4.01
CA ALA A 18 -10.35 10.31 5.08
C ALA A 18 -10.66 8.89 4.59
N ALA A 19 -11.30 8.74 3.43
CA ALA A 19 -11.54 7.44 2.81
C ALA A 19 -10.22 6.72 2.45
N SER A 20 -9.26 7.48 1.89
CA SER A 20 -7.92 6.96 1.59
C SER A 20 -7.12 6.61 2.84
N PHE A 21 -7.25 7.40 3.90
CA PHE A 21 -6.70 7.09 5.22
C PHE A 21 -7.22 5.74 5.72
N ALA A 22 -8.55 5.53 5.71
CA ALA A 22 -9.17 4.28 6.15
C ALA A 22 -8.72 3.08 5.30
N SER A 23 -8.65 3.24 3.96
CA SER A 23 -8.16 2.21 3.04
C SER A 23 -6.70 1.84 3.32
N SER A 24 -5.83 2.84 3.49
CA SER A 24 -4.40 2.63 3.77
C SER A 24 -4.15 2.06 5.16
N ALA A 25 -4.94 2.48 6.16
CA ALA A 25 -4.91 1.90 7.49
C ALA A 25 -5.32 0.42 7.45
N SER A 26 -6.42 0.08 6.76
CA SER A 26 -6.88 -1.31 6.61
C SER A 26 -5.88 -2.21 5.90
N LEU A 27 -5.08 -1.66 4.97
CA LEU A 27 -4.03 -2.39 4.26
C LEU A 27 -2.94 -2.91 5.23
N ARG A 28 -2.60 -2.13 6.28
CA ARG A 28 -1.47 -2.39 7.16
C ARG A 28 -1.83 -2.73 8.61
N ALA A 29 -3.10 -2.64 8.97
CA ALA A 29 -3.56 -2.87 10.34
C ALA A 29 -3.27 -4.29 10.86
N CYS A 30 -3.24 -5.30 9.96
CA CYS A 30 -3.00 -6.68 10.37
C CYS A 30 -1.51 -6.99 10.66
N ASP A 31 -0.56 -6.18 10.17
CA ASP A 31 0.87 -6.45 10.34
C ASP A 31 1.29 -6.50 11.83
N PRO A 32 0.98 -5.50 12.69
CA PRO A 32 1.36 -5.53 14.10
C PRO A 32 0.56 -6.51 14.95
N ILE A 33 -0.66 -6.89 14.52
CA ILE A 33 -1.58 -7.73 15.30
C ILE A 33 -1.61 -9.19 14.80
N LEU A 34 -0.75 -9.54 13.84
CA LEU A 34 -0.69 -10.89 13.27
C LEU A 34 -0.48 -11.98 14.34
N PRO A 35 0.41 -11.81 15.35
CA PRO A 35 0.57 -12.79 16.42
C PRO A 35 -0.67 -12.98 17.28
N GLU A 36 -1.47 -11.93 17.48
CA GLU A 36 -2.72 -12.01 18.24
C GLU A 36 -3.79 -12.80 17.46
N ILE A 37 -3.91 -12.54 16.14
CA ILE A 37 -4.80 -13.30 15.27
C ILE A 37 -4.41 -14.78 15.29
N ALA A 38 -3.12 -15.10 15.18
CA ALA A 38 -2.61 -16.47 15.24
C ALA A 38 -2.99 -17.15 16.56
N SER A 39 -2.76 -16.46 17.69
CA SER A 39 -3.12 -16.95 19.02
C SER A 39 -4.63 -17.17 19.18
N ALA A 40 -5.46 -16.22 18.70
CA ALA A 40 -6.92 -16.28 18.84
C ALA A 40 -7.54 -17.46 18.08
N PHE A 41 -6.93 -17.91 16.99
CA PHE A 41 -7.37 -19.08 16.23
C PHE A 41 -6.52 -20.33 16.46
N SER A 42 -5.61 -20.31 17.46
CA SER A 42 -4.73 -21.43 17.80
C SER A 42 -3.96 -21.99 16.59
N THR A 43 -3.39 -21.09 15.78
CA THR A 43 -2.67 -21.41 14.56
C THR A 43 -1.29 -20.77 14.52
N THR A 44 -0.50 -21.05 13.50
CA THR A 44 0.82 -20.43 13.29
C THR A 44 0.70 -19.00 12.75
N PRO A 45 1.70 -18.14 12.95
CA PRO A 45 1.74 -16.82 12.33
C PRO A 45 1.69 -16.87 10.79
N GLY A 46 2.30 -17.88 10.17
CA GLY A 46 2.24 -18.09 8.73
C GLY A 46 0.83 -18.41 8.25
N ASP A 47 0.12 -19.29 8.94
CA ASP A 47 -1.29 -19.56 8.63
C ASP A 47 -2.17 -18.32 8.81
N ALA A 48 -1.98 -17.57 9.91
CA ALA A 48 -2.70 -16.32 10.14
C ALA A 48 -2.43 -15.27 9.04
N ALA A 49 -1.24 -15.27 8.43
CA ALA A 49 -0.87 -14.35 7.36
C ALA A 49 -1.75 -14.48 6.10
N ARG A 50 -2.59 -15.55 5.99
CA ARG A 50 -3.63 -15.66 4.94
C ARG A 50 -4.55 -14.45 4.91
N VAL A 51 -4.83 -13.81 6.05
CA VAL A 51 -5.68 -12.61 6.11
C VAL A 51 -5.05 -11.41 5.39
N ILE A 52 -3.73 -11.35 5.30
CA ILE A 52 -2.96 -10.33 4.58
C ILE A 52 -2.82 -10.71 3.11
N THR A 53 -2.46 -11.98 2.85
CA THR A 53 -2.31 -12.53 1.49
C THR A 53 -3.60 -12.39 0.68
N TYR A 54 -4.73 -12.83 1.23
CA TYR A 54 -6.02 -12.83 0.52
C TYR A 54 -6.53 -11.41 0.27
N PHE A 55 -6.37 -10.53 1.26
CA PHE A 55 -6.65 -9.11 1.06
C PHE A 55 -5.78 -8.52 -0.07
N GLY A 56 -4.47 -8.71 -0.02
CA GLY A 56 -3.54 -8.15 -1.00
C GLY A 56 -3.78 -8.66 -2.42
N ALA A 57 -4.04 -9.97 -2.58
CA ALA A 57 -4.37 -10.57 -3.87
C ALA A 57 -5.69 -10.02 -4.45
N ALA A 58 -6.73 -9.97 -3.62
CA ALA A 58 -8.03 -9.44 -4.01
C ALA A 58 -7.95 -7.95 -4.37
N TYR A 59 -7.20 -7.17 -3.57
CA TYR A 59 -6.95 -5.75 -3.82
C TYR A 59 -6.22 -5.55 -5.15
N ALA A 60 -5.15 -6.29 -5.42
CA ALA A 60 -4.37 -6.21 -6.64
C ALA A 60 -5.21 -6.50 -7.89
N ILE A 61 -6.02 -7.56 -7.85
CA ILE A 61 -6.87 -7.97 -8.97
C ILE A 61 -8.00 -6.95 -9.19
N ALA A 62 -8.69 -6.54 -8.12
CA ALA A 62 -9.79 -5.60 -8.20
C ALA A 62 -9.35 -4.21 -8.70
N GLN A 63 -8.13 -3.79 -8.39
CA GLN A 63 -7.60 -2.49 -8.80
C GLN A 63 -7.61 -2.30 -10.33
N PHE A 64 -7.37 -3.35 -11.10
CA PHE A 64 -7.50 -3.29 -12.57
C PHE A 64 -8.91 -2.97 -13.04
N THR A 65 -9.93 -3.46 -12.35
CA THR A 65 -11.33 -3.31 -12.76
C THR A 65 -11.89 -1.93 -12.41
N TYR A 66 -11.37 -1.30 -11.37
CA TYR A 66 -11.88 -0.02 -10.88
C TYR A 66 -11.67 1.14 -11.86
N GLY A 67 -10.64 1.12 -12.71
CA GLY A 67 -10.50 2.09 -13.78
C GLY A 67 -11.74 2.13 -14.69
N PHE A 68 -12.17 0.97 -15.19
CA PHE A 68 -13.34 0.83 -16.04
C PHE A 68 -14.66 1.16 -15.32
N VAL A 69 -14.76 0.75 -14.05
CA VAL A 69 -15.95 1.03 -13.24
C VAL A 69 -16.09 2.53 -12.98
N GLY A 70 -14.97 3.22 -12.69
CA GLY A 70 -14.96 4.66 -12.46
C GLY A 70 -15.34 5.48 -13.70
N GLU A 71 -14.81 5.13 -14.88
CA GLU A 71 -15.17 5.75 -16.15
C GLU A 71 -16.66 5.58 -16.49
N ARG A 72 -17.21 4.38 -16.20
CA ARG A 72 -18.60 4.06 -16.54
C ARG A 72 -19.62 4.69 -15.58
N PHE A 73 -19.35 4.71 -14.29
CA PHE A 73 -20.32 5.11 -13.25
C PHE A 73 -19.99 6.44 -12.59
N GLY A 74 -18.85 7.05 -12.93
CA GLY A 74 -18.30 8.25 -12.30
C GLY A 74 -17.34 7.90 -11.15
N HIS A 75 -16.26 8.66 -11.06
CA HIS A 75 -15.19 8.40 -10.10
C HIS A 75 -15.64 8.62 -8.66
N LEU A 76 -16.30 9.76 -8.35
CA LEU A 76 -16.75 10.09 -6.99
C LEU A 76 -17.85 9.14 -6.50
N ARG A 77 -18.78 8.77 -7.38
CA ARG A 77 -19.84 7.80 -7.05
C ARG A 77 -19.26 6.43 -6.73
N THR A 78 -18.33 5.96 -7.55
CA THR A 78 -17.67 4.67 -7.35
C THR A 78 -16.87 4.65 -6.06
N VAL A 79 -16.09 5.71 -5.75
CA VAL A 79 -15.36 5.84 -4.49
C VAL A 79 -16.31 5.80 -3.30
N THR A 80 -17.42 6.53 -3.37
CA THR A 80 -18.41 6.58 -2.28
C THR A 80 -19.02 5.22 -2.02
N PHE A 81 -19.45 4.53 -3.07
CA PHE A 81 -19.99 3.18 -2.96
C PHE A 81 -18.95 2.20 -2.40
N ALA A 82 -17.75 2.21 -2.94
CA ALA A 82 -16.63 1.38 -2.50
C ALA A 82 -16.29 1.62 -1.02
N THR A 83 -16.22 2.89 -0.59
CA THR A 83 -15.94 3.26 0.80
C THR A 83 -17.05 2.77 1.75
N THR A 84 -18.31 2.98 1.38
CA THR A 84 -19.46 2.55 2.20
C THR A 84 -19.53 1.01 2.28
N LEU A 85 -19.29 0.32 1.17
CA LEU A 85 -19.28 -1.14 1.15
C LEU A 85 -18.09 -1.69 1.94
N SER A 86 -16.93 -0.99 1.93
CA SER A 86 -15.78 -1.34 2.77
C SER A 86 -16.08 -1.28 4.26
N ALA A 87 -16.98 -0.39 4.71
CA ALA A 87 -17.44 -0.37 6.10
C ALA A 87 -18.13 -1.70 6.46
N VAL A 88 -19.05 -2.17 5.62
CA VAL A 88 -19.77 -3.42 5.85
C VAL A 88 -18.83 -4.63 5.82
N THR A 89 -18.00 -4.74 4.78
CA THR A 89 -17.08 -5.87 4.64
C THR A 89 -16.03 -5.91 5.75
N THR A 90 -15.56 -4.74 6.22
CA THR A 90 -14.64 -4.66 7.36
C THR A 90 -15.33 -5.05 8.67
N LEU A 91 -16.60 -4.72 8.86
CA LEU A 91 -17.35 -5.15 10.05
C LEU A 91 -17.51 -6.67 10.10
N VAL A 92 -17.64 -7.34 8.95
CA VAL A 92 -17.66 -8.81 8.89
C VAL A 92 -16.36 -9.42 9.43
N CYS A 93 -15.21 -8.76 9.25
CA CYS A 93 -13.96 -9.22 9.86
C CYS A 93 -14.04 -9.24 11.39
N ALA A 94 -14.71 -8.26 12.02
CA ALA A 94 -14.84 -8.18 13.48
C ALA A 94 -15.63 -9.34 14.09
N VAL A 95 -16.58 -9.91 13.35
CA VAL A 95 -17.47 -11.00 13.81
C VAL A 95 -16.99 -12.39 13.35
N ALA A 96 -15.81 -12.49 12.75
CA ALA A 96 -15.27 -13.74 12.25
C ALA A 96 -15.05 -14.75 13.39
N THR A 97 -15.58 -15.96 13.23
CA THR A 97 -15.47 -17.07 14.20
C THR A 97 -14.39 -18.09 13.83
N SER A 98 -13.86 -18.02 12.60
CA SER A 98 -12.76 -18.86 12.12
C SER A 98 -11.77 -18.05 11.31
N LEU A 99 -10.53 -18.55 11.18
CA LEU A 99 -9.51 -17.93 10.36
C LEU A 99 -9.93 -17.87 8.89
N ASP A 100 -10.58 -18.91 8.38
CA ASP A 100 -11.08 -18.94 6.99
C ASP A 100 -12.17 -17.89 6.76
N MET A 101 -13.10 -17.71 7.71
CA MET A 101 -14.09 -16.64 7.63
C MET A 101 -13.43 -15.27 7.63
N LEU A 102 -12.43 -15.04 8.48
CA LEU A 102 -11.67 -13.79 8.51
C LEU A 102 -10.93 -13.55 7.19
N ALA A 103 -10.26 -14.58 6.67
CA ALA A 103 -9.53 -14.49 5.41
C ALA A 103 -10.46 -14.18 4.22
N MET A 104 -11.64 -14.82 4.16
CA MET A 104 -12.64 -14.52 3.12
C MET A 104 -13.29 -13.13 3.29
N ALA A 105 -13.54 -12.69 4.52
CA ALA A 105 -13.97 -11.32 4.78
C ALA A 105 -12.90 -10.31 4.31
N ARG A 106 -11.62 -10.61 4.51
CA ARG A 106 -10.50 -9.79 4.01
C ARG A 106 -10.43 -9.74 2.49
N VAL A 107 -10.81 -10.82 1.76
CA VAL A 107 -11.01 -10.77 0.29
C VAL A 107 -12.04 -9.71 -0.07
N ALA A 108 -13.19 -9.71 0.60
CA ALA A 108 -14.26 -8.74 0.36
C ALA A 108 -13.79 -7.30 0.63
N VAL A 109 -13.05 -7.07 1.73
CA VAL A 109 -12.45 -5.76 2.03
C VAL A 109 -11.44 -5.36 0.94
N GLY A 110 -10.59 -6.29 0.51
CA GLY A 110 -9.60 -6.05 -0.56
C GLY A 110 -10.27 -5.61 -1.86
N ILE A 111 -11.33 -6.30 -2.27
CA ILE A 111 -12.11 -5.92 -3.46
C ILE A 111 -12.70 -4.52 -3.30
N THR A 112 -13.37 -4.24 -2.19
CA THR A 112 -14.09 -2.98 -2.02
C THR A 112 -13.15 -1.78 -1.83
N ALA A 113 -12.03 -1.95 -1.15
CA ALA A 113 -11.10 -0.87 -0.87
C ALA A 113 -10.15 -0.52 -2.04
N ALA A 114 -9.97 -1.41 -3.02
CA ALA A 114 -8.97 -1.27 -4.08
C ALA A 114 -9.11 -0.02 -4.94
N GLY A 115 -10.35 0.44 -5.18
CA GLY A 115 -10.61 1.62 -6.02
C GLY A 115 -10.52 2.96 -5.29
N ILE A 116 -10.50 2.97 -3.94
CA ILE A 116 -10.68 4.21 -3.17
C ILE A 116 -9.55 5.21 -3.47
N VAL A 117 -8.30 4.77 -3.43
CA VAL A 117 -7.15 5.67 -3.62
C VAL A 117 -7.03 6.12 -5.06
N THR A 118 -7.08 5.20 -6.01
CA THR A 118 -6.85 5.47 -7.43
C THR A 118 -7.94 6.35 -8.05
N LEU A 119 -9.19 6.05 -7.78
CA LEU A 119 -10.32 6.82 -8.30
C LEU A 119 -10.45 8.20 -7.64
N SER A 120 -10.10 8.32 -6.34
CA SER A 120 -10.02 9.63 -5.68
C SER A 120 -8.98 10.52 -6.36
N MET A 121 -7.80 9.99 -6.69
CA MET A 121 -6.78 10.73 -7.42
C MET A 121 -7.22 11.11 -8.83
N ALA A 122 -7.93 10.21 -9.53
CA ALA A 122 -8.48 10.48 -10.86
C ALA A 122 -9.49 11.63 -10.78
N TRP A 123 -10.48 11.56 -9.88
CA TRP A 123 -11.48 12.60 -9.70
C TRP A 123 -10.86 13.96 -9.33
N LEU A 124 -9.89 13.99 -8.40
CA LEU A 124 -9.17 15.23 -8.07
C LEU A 124 -8.41 15.79 -9.27
N GLY A 125 -7.87 14.91 -10.13
CA GLY A 125 -7.22 15.29 -11.38
C GLY A 125 -8.18 15.94 -12.39
N GLU A 126 -9.46 15.59 -12.38
CA GLU A 126 -10.48 16.13 -13.25
C GLU A 126 -11.02 17.49 -12.76
N VAL A 127 -11.34 17.58 -11.47
CA VAL A 127 -12.05 18.76 -10.92
C VAL A 127 -11.10 19.88 -10.46
N VAL A 128 -9.81 19.60 -10.22
CA VAL A 128 -8.86 20.59 -9.73
C VAL A 128 -8.12 21.26 -10.90
N PRO A 129 -8.11 22.61 -10.98
CA PRO A 129 -7.33 23.33 -11.99
C PRO A 129 -5.85 22.94 -11.96
N TYR A 130 -5.23 22.86 -13.15
CA TYR A 130 -3.86 22.36 -13.34
C TYR A 130 -2.84 23.04 -12.40
N GLU A 131 -2.95 24.36 -12.22
CA GLU A 131 -2.01 25.20 -11.43
C GLU A 131 -2.05 24.84 -9.94
N ARG A 132 -3.16 24.29 -9.43
CA ARG A 132 -3.36 23.94 -8.02
C ARG A 132 -3.31 22.43 -7.76
N ARG A 133 -3.31 21.63 -8.82
CA ARG A 133 -3.39 20.16 -8.77
C ARG A 133 -2.29 19.55 -7.92
N HIS A 134 -1.06 20.01 -8.09
CA HIS A 134 0.10 19.50 -7.33
C HIS A 134 -0.09 19.68 -5.80
N THR A 135 -0.54 20.86 -5.37
CA THR A 135 -0.74 21.15 -3.93
C THR A 135 -1.90 20.34 -3.36
N VAL A 136 -2.99 20.14 -4.12
CA VAL A 136 -4.16 19.38 -3.68
C VAL A 136 -3.82 17.90 -3.58
N LEU A 137 -3.16 17.33 -4.58
CA LEU A 137 -2.72 15.94 -4.57
C LEU A 137 -1.72 15.67 -3.45
N ALA A 138 -0.81 16.61 -3.15
CA ALA A 138 0.12 16.46 -2.04
C ALA A 138 -0.61 16.36 -0.69
N ARG A 139 -1.64 17.18 -0.46
CA ARG A 139 -2.48 17.10 0.76
C ARG A 139 -3.25 15.78 0.83
N TYR A 140 -3.79 15.33 -0.30
CA TYR A 140 -4.49 14.04 -0.39
C TYR A 140 -3.56 12.87 -0.05
N ILE A 141 -2.36 12.82 -0.64
CA ILE A 141 -1.35 11.79 -0.39
C ILE A 141 -0.87 11.80 1.06
N SER A 142 -0.79 12.98 1.70
CA SER A 142 -0.48 13.06 3.14
C SER A 142 -1.52 12.32 3.99
N GLY A 143 -2.81 12.39 3.64
CA GLY A 143 -3.86 11.59 4.29
C GLY A 143 -3.64 10.08 4.12
N GLN A 144 -3.28 9.65 2.93
CA GLN A 144 -2.98 8.25 2.63
C GLN A 144 -1.77 7.72 3.43
N ILE A 145 -0.66 8.47 3.45
CA ILE A 145 0.55 8.09 4.21
C ILE A 145 0.26 8.04 5.71
N SER A 146 -0.50 9.04 6.23
CA SER A 146 -0.93 9.04 7.62
C SER A 146 -1.76 7.80 7.96
N GLY A 147 -2.58 7.31 7.03
CA GLY A 147 -3.33 6.06 7.18
C GLY A 147 -2.44 4.84 7.37
N VAL A 148 -1.36 4.73 6.60
CA VAL A 148 -0.38 3.65 6.77
C VAL A 148 0.28 3.70 8.15
N VAL A 149 0.80 4.87 8.56
CA VAL A 149 1.53 5.03 9.82
C VAL A 149 0.61 4.85 11.02
N LEU A 150 -0.45 5.67 11.07
CA LEU A 150 -1.37 5.68 12.22
C LEU A 150 -2.23 4.40 12.26
N GLY A 151 -2.51 3.79 11.10
CA GLY A 151 -3.19 2.51 11.04
C GLY A 151 -2.44 1.40 11.77
N GLN A 152 -1.12 1.31 11.63
CA GLN A 152 -0.30 0.34 12.35
C GLN A 152 -0.21 0.67 13.85
N VAL A 153 -0.01 1.95 14.20
CA VAL A 153 0.06 2.38 15.61
C VAL A 153 -1.25 2.10 16.32
N PHE A 154 -2.37 2.58 15.78
CA PHE A 154 -3.68 2.39 16.40
C PHE A 154 -4.14 0.94 16.39
N ALA A 155 -3.81 0.16 15.35
CA ALA A 155 -4.13 -1.26 15.35
C ALA A 155 -3.43 -1.99 16.51
N GLY A 156 -2.14 -1.73 16.73
CA GLY A 156 -1.41 -2.30 17.88
C GLY A 156 -2.00 -1.85 19.21
N MET A 157 -2.23 -0.53 19.40
CA MET A 157 -2.81 0.00 20.64
C MET A 157 -4.21 -0.54 20.94
N ILE A 158 -5.07 -0.61 19.93
CA ILE A 158 -6.44 -1.12 20.06
C ILE A 158 -6.41 -2.61 20.39
N ALA A 159 -5.57 -3.37 19.71
CA ALA A 159 -5.45 -4.80 19.92
C ALA A 159 -4.95 -5.14 21.34
N GLU A 160 -3.95 -4.40 21.85
CA GLU A 160 -3.43 -4.60 23.19
C GLU A 160 -4.50 -4.44 24.29
N HIS A 161 -5.43 -3.47 24.14
CA HIS A 161 -6.39 -3.13 25.19
C HIS A 161 -7.80 -3.70 24.97
N PHE A 162 -8.21 -3.89 23.71
CA PHE A 162 -9.59 -4.25 23.35
C PHE A 162 -9.67 -5.50 22.44
N GLY A 163 -8.52 -6.04 22.04
CA GLY A 163 -8.43 -7.20 21.17
C GLY A 163 -8.54 -6.86 19.66
N TRP A 164 -8.04 -7.76 18.84
CA TRP A 164 -7.93 -7.60 17.38
C TRP A 164 -9.28 -7.33 16.67
N ARG A 165 -10.38 -7.86 17.21
CA ARG A 165 -11.71 -7.65 16.63
C ARG A 165 -12.11 -6.18 16.65
N PHE A 166 -11.76 -5.48 17.70
CA PHE A 166 -12.10 -4.06 17.87
C PHE A 166 -11.33 -3.16 16.88
N VAL A 167 -10.18 -3.59 16.39
CA VAL A 167 -9.46 -2.92 15.28
C VAL A 167 -10.36 -2.84 14.04
N PHE A 168 -11.03 -3.94 13.68
CA PHE A 168 -11.93 -3.95 12.54
C PHE A 168 -13.22 -3.15 12.78
N VAL A 169 -13.72 -3.10 14.02
CA VAL A 169 -14.87 -2.23 14.37
C VAL A 169 -14.49 -0.76 14.14
N VAL A 170 -13.34 -0.32 14.62
CA VAL A 170 -12.87 1.07 14.44
C VAL A 170 -12.63 1.39 12.97
N LEU A 171 -11.97 0.50 12.21
CA LEU A 171 -11.78 0.67 10.78
C LEU A 171 -13.12 0.74 10.02
N SER A 172 -14.08 -0.11 10.37
CA SER A 172 -15.43 -0.06 9.80
C SER A 172 -16.11 1.28 10.07
N ALA A 173 -16.02 1.80 11.30
CA ALA A 173 -16.57 3.10 11.66
C ALA A 173 -15.91 4.25 10.87
N LEU A 174 -14.60 4.20 10.65
CA LEU A 174 -13.88 5.17 9.82
C LEU A 174 -14.35 5.13 8.35
N PHE A 175 -14.48 3.94 7.77
CA PHE A 175 -15.03 3.78 6.42
C PHE A 175 -16.47 4.28 6.33
N LEU A 176 -17.30 3.97 7.34
CA LEU A 176 -18.70 4.41 7.37
C LEU A 176 -18.80 5.94 7.45
N ALA A 177 -18.04 6.56 8.34
CA ALA A 177 -18.00 8.01 8.49
C ALA A 177 -17.56 8.71 7.20
N ALA A 178 -16.49 8.22 6.56
CA ALA A 178 -16.01 8.74 5.29
C ALA A 178 -17.03 8.51 4.15
N GLY A 179 -17.62 7.33 4.07
CA GLY A 179 -18.63 6.97 3.07
C GLY A 179 -19.90 7.84 3.18
N VAL A 180 -20.42 8.02 4.39
CA VAL A 180 -21.58 8.90 4.66
C VAL A 180 -21.24 10.35 4.29
N ALA A 181 -20.06 10.83 4.65
CA ALA A 181 -19.62 12.18 4.29
C ALA A 181 -19.55 12.37 2.78
N LEU A 182 -19.02 11.38 2.04
CA LEU A 182 -18.95 11.39 0.57
C LEU A 182 -20.35 11.33 -0.08
N MET A 183 -21.32 10.63 0.52
CA MET A 183 -22.69 10.61 0.00
C MET A 183 -23.33 12.01 -0.06
N PHE A 184 -22.99 12.89 0.88
CA PHE A 184 -23.44 14.30 0.82
C PHE A 184 -22.74 15.10 -0.28
N GLU A 185 -21.49 14.74 -0.62
CA GLU A 185 -20.74 15.46 -1.66
C GLU A 185 -21.14 15.06 -3.09
N ILE A 186 -21.56 13.81 -3.33
CA ILE A 186 -22.08 13.39 -4.65
C ILE A 186 -23.24 14.26 -5.12
N ARG A 187 -24.12 14.69 -4.20
CA ARG A 187 -25.26 15.56 -4.52
C ARG A 187 -24.84 16.96 -4.95
N ARG A 188 -23.66 17.41 -4.53
CA ARG A 188 -23.10 18.74 -4.81
C ARG A 188 -22.21 18.79 -6.03
N HIS A 189 -21.55 17.68 -6.30
CA HIS A 189 -20.61 17.52 -7.39
C HIS A 189 -21.05 16.34 -8.27
N PRO A 190 -21.96 16.56 -9.23
CA PRO A 190 -22.32 15.50 -10.16
C PRO A 190 -21.09 15.12 -10.99
N ASP A 191 -20.77 13.81 -10.99
CA ASP A 191 -19.68 13.29 -11.79
C ASP A 191 -19.95 13.49 -13.29
N PRO A 192 -19.02 14.02 -14.05
CA PRO A 192 -19.06 13.89 -15.50
C PRO A 192 -18.93 12.39 -15.83
N VAL A 193 -19.98 11.79 -16.35
CA VAL A 193 -19.94 10.42 -16.86
C VAL A 193 -19.45 10.54 -18.30
N GLU A 194 -18.18 10.28 -18.54
CA GLU A 194 -17.64 10.14 -19.88
C GLU A 194 -18.18 8.85 -20.51
N GLN A 195 -18.43 8.89 -21.83
CA GLN A 195 -18.76 7.66 -22.54
C GLN A 195 -17.58 6.71 -22.47
N PRO A 196 -17.78 5.44 -22.05
CA PRO A 196 -16.69 4.50 -21.89
C PRO A 196 -15.89 4.36 -23.19
N ASP A 197 -14.61 4.62 -23.14
CA ASP A 197 -13.69 4.17 -24.19
C ASP A 197 -13.83 2.62 -24.29
N ASP A 198 -13.91 2.10 -25.50
CA ASP A 198 -14.19 0.68 -25.73
C ASP A 198 -13.24 -0.20 -24.88
N SER A 199 -13.78 -0.96 -23.93
CA SER A 199 -13.00 -1.82 -23.05
C SER A 199 -12.10 -2.83 -23.79
N GLN A 200 -12.51 -3.21 -25.03
CA GLN A 200 -11.67 -4.03 -25.91
C GLN A 200 -10.44 -3.26 -26.39
N SER A 201 -10.55 -1.94 -26.58
CA SER A 201 -9.41 -1.10 -26.97
C SER A 201 -8.41 -0.99 -25.81
N ALA A 202 -8.86 -0.86 -24.58
CA ALA A 202 -8.00 -0.77 -23.39
C ALA A 202 -7.24 -2.08 -23.11
N MET A 203 -7.90 -3.24 -23.26
CA MET A 203 -7.23 -4.54 -23.13
C MET A 203 -6.17 -4.75 -24.23
N ARG A 204 -6.47 -4.37 -25.46
CA ARG A 204 -5.48 -4.44 -26.55
C ARG A 204 -4.31 -3.49 -26.31
N ARG A 205 -4.57 -2.28 -25.80
CA ARG A 205 -3.51 -1.32 -25.41
C ARG A 205 -2.63 -1.93 -24.30
N LEU A 206 -3.23 -2.54 -23.27
CA LEU A 206 -2.49 -3.22 -22.19
C LEU A 206 -1.57 -4.31 -22.74
N LEU A 207 -2.09 -5.22 -23.58
CA LEU A 207 -1.31 -6.29 -24.19
C LEU A 207 -0.16 -5.76 -25.06
N THR A 208 -0.38 -4.66 -25.77
CA THR A 208 0.65 -4.00 -26.59
C THR A 208 1.75 -3.40 -25.71
N ILE A 209 1.38 -2.77 -24.60
CA ILE A 209 2.33 -2.18 -23.65
C ILE A 209 3.15 -3.27 -22.96
N LEU A 210 2.53 -4.37 -22.54
CA LEU A 210 3.19 -5.49 -21.86
C LEU A 210 4.25 -6.19 -22.74
N ARG A 211 4.15 -6.11 -24.05
CA ARG A 211 5.15 -6.65 -24.97
C ARG A 211 6.46 -5.85 -25.04
N ARG A 212 6.48 -4.64 -24.48
CA ARG A 212 7.69 -3.80 -24.46
C ARG A 212 8.66 -4.30 -23.38
N PRO A 213 9.93 -4.61 -23.72
CA PRO A 213 10.88 -5.18 -22.76
C PRO A 213 11.07 -4.31 -21.51
N TRP A 214 11.08 -2.98 -21.68
CA TRP A 214 11.22 -2.06 -20.55
C TRP A 214 10.02 -2.10 -19.60
N VAL A 215 8.82 -2.15 -20.13
CA VAL A 215 7.60 -2.27 -19.34
C VAL A 215 7.63 -3.57 -18.53
N ALA A 216 7.98 -4.68 -19.17
CA ALA A 216 8.12 -5.97 -18.49
C ALA A 216 9.14 -5.91 -17.34
N ILE A 217 10.29 -5.25 -17.54
CA ILE A 217 11.31 -5.08 -16.48
C ILE A 217 10.77 -4.26 -15.32
N VAL A 218 10.11 -3.12 -15.58
CA VAL A 218 9.56 -2.24 -14.52
C VAL A 218 8.48 -2.97 -13.74
N LEU A 219 7.58 -3.69 -14.42
CA LEU A 219 6.50 -4.44 -13.76
C LEU A 219 7.03 -5.65 -12.96
N ALA A 220 8.00 -6.38 -13.52
CA ALA A 220 8.66 -7.48 -12.81
C ALA A 220 9.42 -6.97 -11.59
N ALA A 221 10.10 -5.82 -11.70
CA ALA A 221 10.80 -5.20 -10.58
C ALA A 221 9.81 -4.76 -9.48
N ALA A 222 8.67 -4.17 -9.84
CA ALA A 222 7.62 -3.81 -8.87
C ALA A 222 7.05 -5.05 -8.16
N PHE A 223 6.79 -6.13 -8.91
CA PHE A 223 6.34 -7.39 -8.35
C PHE A 223 7.37 -7.97 -7.37
N LEU A 224 8.66 -8.04 -7.76
CA LEU A 224 9.74 -8.54 -6.91
C LEU A 224 9.99 -7.65 -5.70
N GLU A 225 9.92 -6.33 -5.85
CA GLU A 225 10.01 -5.38 -4.74
C GLU A 225 8.91 -5.64 -3.71
N GLY A 226 7.66 -5.73 -4.16
CA GLY A 226 6.50 -6.04 -3.31
C GLY A 226 6.64 -7.41 -2.64
N MET A 227 7.03 -8.43 -3.41
CA MET A 227 7.20 -9.80 -2.96
C MET A 227 8.27 -9.93 -1.86
N LEU A 228 9.45 -9.39 -2.11
CA LEU A 228 10.58 -9.57 -1.20
C LEU A 228 10.47 -8.67 0.02
N PHE A 229 10.10 -7.38 -0.16
CA PHE A 229 10.06 -6.45 0.95
C PHE A 229 8.88 -6.75 1.88
N PHE A 230 7.66 -6.72 1.36
CA PHE A 230 6.48 -6.91 2.22
C PHE A 230 6.25 -8.36 2.62
N GLY A 231 6.73 -9.33 1.83
CA GLY A 231 6.77 -10.73 2.25
C GLY A 231 7.52 -10.90 3.58
N ALA A 232 8.68 -10.26 3.71
CA ALA A 232 9.46 -10.31 4.95
C ALA A 232 8.94 -9.32 6.00
N TYR A 233 8.70 -8.06 5.63
CA TYR A 233 8.35 -6.99 6.58
C TYR A 233 7.06 -7.26 7.37
N THR A 234 6.10 -7.95 6.79
CA THR A 234 4.85 -8.40 7.46
C THR A 234 5.13 -9.20 8.74
N PHE A 235 6.21 -9.97 8.79
CA PHE A 235 6.58 -10.79 9.95
C PHE A 235 7.45 -10.07 10.98
N VAL A 236 7.82 -8.81 10.77
CA VAL A 236 8.64 -8.06 11.75
C VAL A 236 7.91 -7.94 13.09
N GLY A 237 6.61 -7.66 13.10
CA GLY A 237 5.81 -7.59 14.32
C GLY A 237 5.80 -8.92 15.10
N THR A 238 5.61 -10.03 14.39
CA THR A 238 5.65 -11.38 14.96
C THR A 238 7.03 -11.68 15.56
N TYR A 239 8.09 -11.39 14.82
CA TYR A 239 9.47 -11.57 15.27
C TYR A 239 9.78 -10.77 16.55
N LEU A 240 9.29 -9.53 16.64
CA LEU A 240 9.44 -8.70 17.84
C LEU A 240 8.69 -9.27 19.03
N ARG A 241 7.48 -9.80 18.81
CA ARG A 241 6.70 -10.47 19.87
C ARG A 241 7.41 -11.70 20.41
N GLU A 242 7.87 -12.57 19.51
CA GLU A 242 8.54 -13.83 19.87
C GLU A 242 9.90 -13.60 20.56
N ARG A 243 10.68 -12.64 20.05
CA ARG A 243 12.04 -12.41 20.53
C ARG A 243 12.13 -11.59 21.81
N PHE A 244 11.26 -10.58 21.96
CA PHE A 244 11.35 -9.60 23.04
C PHE A 244 10.11 -9.60 23.96
N GLY A 245 9.07 -10.36 23.65
CA GLY A 245 7.84 -10.40 24.42
C GLY A 245 7.06 -9.08 24.42
N LEU A 246 7.20 -8.24 23.37
CA LEU A 246 6.59 -6.91 23.31
C LEU A 246 5.07 -6.97 23.24
N GLY A 247 4.40 -5.97 23.84
CA GLY A 247 2.99 -5.69 23.62
C GLY A 247 2.71 -5.22 22.21
N PHE A 248 1.47 -5.36 21.75
CA PHE A 248 1.09 -4.99 20.39
C PHE A 248 1.16 -3.48 20.15
N ASP A 249 0.99 -2.66 21.18
CA ASP A 249 1.18 -1.21 21.17
C ASP A 249 2.62 -0.83 20.80
N ALA A 250 3.61 -1.43 21.46
CA ALA A 250 5.03 -1.23 21.17
C ALA A 250 5.39 -1.75 19.77
N ILE A 251 4.86 -2.91 19.37
CA ILE A 251 5.04 -3.47 18.02
C ILE A 251 4.48 -2.50 16.95
N GLY A 252 3.26 -1.99 17.14
CA GLY A 252 2.64 -1.05 16.22
C GLY A 252 3.47 0.21 16.02
N LEU A 253 4.02 0.77 17.11
CA LEU A 253 4.91 1.94 17.07
C LEU A 253 6.23 1.64 16.32
N ILE A 254 6.86 0.49 16.59
CA ILE A 254 8.13 0.11 15.95
C ILE A 254 7.92 -0.12 14.45
N VAL A 255 6.89 -0.88 14.07
CA VAL A 255 6.60 -1.20 12.67
C VAL A 255 6.18 0.06 11.88
N ALA A 256 5.47 1.00 12.51
CA ALA A 256 5.12 2.28 11.91
C ALA A 256 6.34 3.16 11.57
N GLY A 257 7.51 2.87 12.13
CA GLY A 257 8.80 3.47 11.75
C GLY A 257 9.06 3.43 10.24
N PHE A 258 8.56 2.41 9.53
CA PHE A 258 8.59 2.35 8.07
C PHE A 258 7.96 3.59 7.41
N GLY A 259 6.80 3.99 7.87
CA GLY A 259 6.14 5.19 7.33
C GLY A 259 6.91 6.48 7.65
N VAL A 260 7.49 6.58 8.85
CA VAL A 260 8.37 7.69 9.24
C VAL A 260 9.59 7.77 8.30
N GLY A 261 10.20 6.63 7.98
CA GLY A 261 11.29 6.54 7.01
C GLY A 261 10.89 7.06 5.62
N GLY A 262 9.69 6.72 5.16
CA GLY A 262 9.12 7.24 3.92
C GLY A 262 8.93 8.76 3.91
N LEU A 263 8.48 9.33 5.02
CA LEU A 263 8.36 10.79 5.18
C LEU A 263 9.73 11.47 5.14
N ILE A 264 10.73 10.92 5.81
CA ILE A 264 12.12 11.41 5.77
C ILE A 264 12.65 11.38 4.35
N TYR A 265 12.45 10.26 3.63
CA TYR A 265 12.83 10.17 2.23
C TYR A 265 12.13 11.24 1.38
N SER A 266 10.83 11.42 1.54
CA SER A 266 10.07 12.42 0.80
C SER A 266 10.64 13.82 0.96
N ALA A 267 11.00 14.21 2.19
CA ALA A 267 11.63 15.50 2.49
C ALA A 267 13.05 15.63 1.89
N ALA A 268 13.81 14.53 1.82
CA ALA A 268 15.17 14.50 1.31
C ALA A 268 15.26 14.24 -0.20
N SER A 269 14.16 13.81 -0.84
CA SER A 269 14.12 13.24 -2.20
C SER A 269 14.80 14.11 -3.25
N THR A 270 14.53 15.41 -3.29
CA THR A 270 15.13 16.34 -4.26
C THR A 270 16.66 16.36 -4.18
N ARG A 271 17.22 16.35 -2.95
CA ARG A 271 18.69 16.33 -2.75
C ARG A 271 19.28 14.99 -3.16
N LEU A 272 18.61 13.90 -2.81
CA LEU A 272 19.05 12.55 -3.11
C LEU A 272 19.03 12.28 -4.61
N ILE A 273 17.94 12.63 -5.30
CA ILE A 273 17.83 12.49 -6.76
C ILE A 273 18.95 13.26 -7.46
N ARG A 274 19.22 14.49 -7.03
CA ARG A 274 20.28 15.31 -7.63
C ARG A 274 21.69 14.75 -7.40
N ARG A 275 21.96 14.13 -6.23
CA ARG A 275 23.29 13.62 -5.88
C ARG A 275 23.55 12.20 -6.38
N LEU A 276 22.57 11.33 -6.31
CA LEU A 276 22.72 9.90 -6.57
C LEU A 276 22.22 9.49 -7.97
N GLY A 277 21.33 10.31 -8.57
CA GLY A 277 20.61 9.92 -9.78
C GLY A 277 19.73 8.69 -9.57
N GLN A 278 19.07 8.24 -10.62
CA GLN A 278 18.18 7.05 -10.55
C GLN A 278 18.96 5.77 -10.26
N THR A 279 20.13 5.61 -10.86
CA THR A 279 21.02 4.44 -10.69
C THR A 279 21.55 4.32 -9.27
N GLY A 280 21.91 5.45 -8.64
CA GLY A 280 22.34 5.47 -7.25
C GLY A 280 21.20 5.19 -6.29
N LEU A 281 20.01 5.75 -6.53
CA LEU A 281 18.84 5.53 -5.67
C LEU A 281 18.46 4.05 -5.58
N VAL A 282 18.42 3.33 -6.69
CA VAL A 282 18.06 1.89 -6.64
C VAL A 282 19.16 1.05 -5.98
N ALA A 283 20.45 1.35 -6.23
CA ALA A 283 21.55 0.61 -5.64
C ALA A 283 21.64 0.82 -4.12
N TRP A 284 21.65 2.08 -3.67
CA TRP A 284 21.67 2.41 -2.25
C TRP A 284 20.36 1.98 -1.55
N GLY A 285 19.21 2.11 -2.22
CA GLY A 285 17.92 1.60 -1.71
C GLY A 285 18.01 0.12 -1.38
N GLY A 286 18.43 -0.73 -2.32
CA GLY A 286 18.59 -2.15 -2.09
C GLY A 286 19.60 -2.49 -0.98
N LEU A 287 20.75 -1.82 -0.95
CA LEU A 287 21.76 -2.02 0.08
C LEU A 287 21.26 -1.66 1.49
N LEU A 288 20.62 -0.49 1.62
CA LEU A 288 20.13 -0.03 2.91
C LEU A 288 18.94 -0.83 3.42
N ILE A 289 18.09 -1.39 2.52
CA ILE A 289 17.06 -2.37 2.91
C ILE A 289 17.72 -3.63 3.49
N ALA A 290 18.74 -4.17 2.81
CA ALA A 290 19.47 -5.33 3.32
C ALA A 290 20.08 -5.05 4.70
N LEU A 291 20.71 -3.89 4.86
CA LEU A 291 21.28 -3.46 6.14
C LEU A 291 20.19 -3.34 7.22
N SER A 292 19.03 -2.78 6.91
CA SER A 292 17.92 -2.66 7.87
C SER A 292 17.46 -4.04 8.39
N PHE A 293 17.33 -5.03 7.51
CA PHE A 293 16.98 -6.39 7.92
C PHE A 293 18.09 -7.05 8.74
N VAL A 294 19.35 -6.84 8.39
CA VAL A 294 20.48 -7.30 9.22
C VAL A 294 20.40 -6.69 10.61
N VAL A 295 20.18 -5.37 10.73
CA VAL A 295 20.06 -4.71 12.03
C VAL A 295 18.87 -5.26 12.83
N ILE A 296 17.71 -5.53 12.22
CA ILE A 296 16.57 -6.17 12.90
C ILE A 296 16.99 -7.53 13.50
N VAL A 297 17.71 -8.34 12.73
CA VAL A 297 18.14 -9.68 13.16
C VAL A 297 19.16 -9.64 14.30
N ILE A 298 20.16 -8.77 14.23
CA ILE A 298 21.24 -8.71 15.24
C ILE A 298 20.87 -7.88 16.47
N SER A 299 19.72 -7.18 16.47
CA SER A 299 19.28 -6.34 17.58
C SER A 299 19.14 -7.17 18.86
N ILE A 300 19.73 -6.69 19.96
CA ILE A 300 19.65 -7.29 21.29
C ILE A 300 18.61 -6.61 22.18
N ALA A 301 18.08 -5.47 21.75
CA ALA A 301 17.06 -4.72 22.47
C ALA A 301 16.04 -4.13 21.48
N PRO A 302 14.74 -4.00 21.87
CA PRO A 302 13.69 -3.48 20.98
C PRO A 302 13.99 -2.08 20.43
N LEU A 303 14.61 -1.22 21.23
CA LEU A 303 14.92 0.14 20.85
C LEU A 303 15.88 0.22 19.64
N MET A 304 16.72 -0.80 19.43
CA MET A 304 17.61 -0.89 18.28
C MET A 304 16.86 -1.16 16.97
N VAL A 305 15.65 -1.73 17.05
CA VAL A 305 14.82 -2.04 15.87
C VAL A 305 14.13 -0.78 15.34
N VAL A 306 13.87 0.22 16.18
CA VAL A 306 13.23 1.48 15.74
C VAL A 306 14.00 2.17 14.61
N PRO A 307 15.31 2.49 14.72
CA PRO A 307 16.05 3.06 13.60
C PRO A 307 16.13 2.11 12.40
N ALA A 308 16.11 0.79 12.60
CA ALA A 308 16.13 -0.17 11.51
C ALA A 308 14.82 -0.14 10.69
N THR A 309 13.65 -0.04 11.32
CA THR A 309 12.38 0.10 10.61
C THR A 309 12.24 1.46 9.90
N ILE A 310 12.76 2.53 10.48
CA ILE A 310 12.86 3.84 9.82
C ILE A 310 13.78 3.75 8.60
N LEU A 311 14.94 3.11 8.74
CA LEU A 311 15.86 2.88 7.62
C LEU A 311 15.22 2.02 6.53
N ALA A 312 14.47 0.98 6.90
CA ALA A 312 13.74 0.14 5.96
C ALA A 312 12.76 0.95 5.11
N GLY A 313 11.98 1.84 5.75
CA GLY A 313 11.05 2.71 5.04
C GLY A 313 11.76 3.72 4.14
N PHE A 314 12.78 4.39 4.66
CA PHE A 314 13.58 5.35 3.89
C PHE A 314 14.18 4.72 2.63
N SER A 315 14.81 3.56 2.77
CA SER A 315 15.48 2.86 1.68
C SER A 315 14.50 2.20 0.71
N TYR A 316 13.37 1.68 1.20
CA TYR A 316 12.29 1.21 0.35
C TYR A 316 11.81 2.31 -0.60
N TYR A 317 11.53 3.51 -0.10
CA TYR A 317 11.08 4.61 -0.94
C TYR A 317 12.16 5.15 -1.89
N MET A 318 13.45 4.96 -1.61
CA MET A 318 14.52 5.24 -2.58
C MET A 318 14.39 4.36 -3.83
N LEU A 319 14.14 3.07 -3.65
CA LEU A 319 13.97 2.11 -4.74
C LEU A 319 12.60 2.27 -5.39
N HIS A 320 11.54 2.24 -4.60
CA HIS A 320 10.15 2.31 -5.05
C HIS A 320 9.83 3.56 -5.87
N ASN A 321 10.25 4.75 -5.41
CA ASN A 321 9.97 6.00 -6.10
C ASN A 321 10.64 6.08 -7.48
N THR A 322 11.79 5.44 -7.64
CA THR A 322 12.46 5.31 -8.94
C THR A 322 11.64 4.45 -9.90
N LEU A 323 11.13 3.31 -9.42
CA LEU A 323 10.26 2.43 -10.21
C LEU A 323 8.91 3.09 -10.50
N GLN A 324 8.32 3.80 -9.53
CA GLN A 324 7.08 4.52 -9.70
C GLN A 324 7.23 5.65 -10.74
N THR A 325 8.35 6.37 -10.72
CA THR A 325 8.65 7.37 -11.76
C THR A 325 8.78 6.71 -13.14
N ALA A 326 9.48 5.57 -13.23
CA ALA A 326 9.59 4.81 -14.47
C ALA A 326 8.22 4.36 -14.99
N SER A 327 7.28 3.98 -14.10
CA SER A 327 5.93 3.57 -14.49
C SER A 327 5.13 4.69 -15.17
N THR A 328 5.34 5.94 -14.77
CA THR A 328 4.68 7.10 -15.41
C THR A 328 5.21 7.43 -16.81
N GLN A 329 6.39 6.91 -17.14
CA GLN A 329 7.10 7.20 -18.41
C GLN A 329 7.17 5.99 -19.34
N MET A 330 6.89 4.77 -18.87
CA MET A 330 7.04 3.55 -19.66
C MET A 330 6.03 3.40 -20.81
N ALA A 331 4.87 4.08 -20.69
CA ALA A 331 3.85 4.13 -21.73
C ALA A 331 3.15 5.52 -21.74
N PRO A 332 3.77 6.55 -22.34
CA PRO A 332 3.24 7.92 -22.33
C PRO A 332 1.84 8.06 -22.93
N GLU A 333 1.50 7.18 -23.90
CA GLU A 333 0.20 7.14 -24.56
C GLU A 333 -0.92 6.53 -23.69
N ALA A 334 -0.59 5.86 -22.59
CA ALA A 334 -1.54 5.22 -21.70
C ALA A 334 -1.04 5.25 -20.24
N ARG A 335 -0.65 6.44 -19.75
CA ARG A 335 -0.03 6.63 -18.41
C ARG A 335 -0.87 6.08 -17.28
N GLY A 336 -2.18 6.33 -17.29
CA GLY A 336 -3.08 5.83 -16.23
C GLY A 336 -3.06 4.31 -16.13
N LEU A 337 -3.17 3.62 -17.28
CA LEU A 337 -3.13 2.16 -17.36
C LEU A 337 -1.76 1.62 -16.93
N ALA A 338 -0.66 2.28 -17.32
CA ALA A 338 0.69 1.90 -16.94
C ALA A 338 0.90 1.97 -15.41
N VAL A 339 0.49 3.07 -14.77
CA VAL A 339 0.59 3.26 -13.32
C VAL A 339 -0.32 2.29 -12.56
N ALA A 340 -1.55 2.06 -13.04
CA ALA A 340 -2.46 1.10 -12.44
C ALA A 340 -1.90 -0.33 -12.50
N THR A 341 -1.33 -0.73 -13.65
CA THR A 341 -0.68 -2.04 -13.82
C THR A 341 0.53 -2.19 -12.90
N PHE A 342 1.36 -1.15 -12.78
CA PHE A 342 2.49 -1.11 -11.86
C PHE A 342 2.03 -1.34 -10.41
N ALA A 343 1.03 -0.61 -9.95
CA ALA A 343 0.50 -0.74 -8.60
C ALA A 343 -0.09 -2.14 -8.36
N SER A 344 -0.84 -2.69 -9.33
CA SER A 344 -1.37 -4.05 -9.22
C SER A 344 -0.28 -5.11 -9.16
N CYS A 345 0.80 -4.97 -9.96
CA CYS A 345 1.95 -5.88 -9.88
C CYS A 345 2.63 -5.80 -8.51
N LEU A 346 2.78 -4.61 -7.94
CA LEU A 346 3.35 -4.42 -6.60
C LEU A 346 2.52 -5.13 -5.52
N PHE A 347 1.21 -4.90 -5.49
CA PHE A 347 0.32 -5.51 -4.50
C PHE A 347 0.18 -7.03 -4.70
N LEU A 348 0.18 -7.51 -5.95
CA LEU A 348 0.20 -8.93 -6.23
C LEU A 348 1.52 -9.56 -5.76
N GLY A 349 2.65 -8.88 -6.01
CA GLY A 349 3.95 -9.28 -5.48
C GLY A 349 3.93 -9.38 -3.96
N GLN A 350 3.38 -8.37 -3.28
CA GLN A 350 3.20 -8.39 -1.82
C GLN A 350 2.39 -9.62 -1.36
N ALA A 351 1.24 -9.90 -1.98
CA ALA A 351 0.41 -11.05 -1.61
C ALA A 351 1.15 -12.38 -1.79
N VAL A 352 1.80 -12.57 -2.95
CA VAL A 352 2.61 -13.75 -3.23
C VAL A 352 3.80 -13.85 -2.27
N GLY A 353 4.44 -12.71 -1.96
CA GLY A 353 5.55 -12.64 -1.03
C GLY A 353 5.18 -13.11 0.37
N VAL A 354 4.05 -12.64 0.90
CA VAL A 354 3.54 -13.08 2.21
C VAL A 354 3.20 -14.57 2.18
N ALA A 355 2.57 -15.06 1.11
CA ALA A 355 2.24 -16.48 0.96
C ALA A 355 3.49 -17.38 0.93
N ILE A 356 4.58 -16.94 0.29
CA ILE A 356 5.86 -17.66 0.25
C ILE A 356 6.60 -17.55 1.59
N ALA A 357 6.59 -16.36 2.19
CA ALA A 357 7.28 -16.10 3.46
C ALA A 357 6.66 -16.84 4.64
N ALA A 358 5.34 -17.08 4.61
CA ALA A 358 4.60 -17.74 5.68
C ALA A 358 5.19 -19.11 6.08
N PRO A 359 5.29 -20.10 5.19
CA PRO A 359 5.89 -21.39 5.54
C PRO A 359 7.39 -21.29 5.84
N ILE A 360 8.11 -20.32 5.27
CA ILE A 360 9.52 -20.09 5.60
C ILE A 360 9.63 -19.61 7.03
N TYR A 361 8.82 -18.64 7.44
CA TYR A 361 8.80 -18.12 8.80
C TYR A 361 8.45 -19.21 9.81
N ASP A 362 7.38 -19.97 9.57
CA ASP A 362 6.93 -21.02 10.49
C ASP A 362 7.97 -22.15 10.67
N ASN A 363 8.72 -22.50 9.62
CA ASN A 363 9.69 -23.61 9.68
C ASN A 363 11.10 -23.16 10.08
N THR A 364 11.52 -21.92 9.78
CA THR A 364 12.91 -21.48 9.97
C THR A 364 13.05 -20.24 10.84
N GLY A 365 11.93 -19.61 11.22
CA GLY A 365 11.91 -18.35 11.95
C GLY A 365 12.23 -17.12 11.11
N GLY A 366 12.23 -15.95 11.76
CA GLY A 366 12.40 -14.66 11.07
C GLY A 366 13.80 -14.39 10.52
N MET A 367 14.86 -14.91 11.18
CA MET A 367 16.24 -14.61 10.80
C MET A 367 16.59 -14.99 9.34
N PRO A 368 16.38 -16.25 8.87
CA PRO A 368 16.66 -16.62 7.50
C PRO A 368 15.80 -15.87 6.50
N LEU A 369 14.53 -15.62 6.84
CA LEU A 369 13.58 -14.88 5.99
C LEU A 369 14.08 -13.45 5.74
N PHE A 370 14.44 -12.71 6.79
CA PHE A 370 14.89 -11.31 6.67
C PHE A 370 16.21 -11.21 5.94
N LEU A 371 17.18 -12.08 6.23
CA LEU A 371 18.48 -12.04 5.58
C LEU A 371 18.39 -12.39 4.09
N SER A 372 17.59 -13.41 3.71
CA SER A 372 17.40 -13.78 2.31
C SER A 372 16.64 -12.70 1.54
N ALA A 373 15.56 -12.14 2.11
CA ALA A 373 14.83 -11.05 1.49
C ALA A 373 15.72 -9.80 1.29
N GLY A 374 16.52 -9.44 2.30
CA GLY A 374 17.48 -8.34 2.22
C GLY A 374 18.52 -8.55 1.13
N ALA A 375 19.13 -9.74 1.06
CA ALA A 375 20.11 -10.08 0.04
C ALA A 375 19.51 -10.01 -1.38
N LEU A 376 18.32 -10.56 -1.57
CA LEU A 376 17.63 -10.53 -2.86
C LEU A 376 17.23 -9.10 -3.28
N LEU A 377 16.80 -8.24 -2.34
CA LEU A 377 16.51 -6.83 -2.60
C LEU A 377 17.78 -6.03 -2.94
N PHE A 378 18.90 -6.34 -2.32
CA PHE A 378 20.18 -5.78 -2.71
C PHE A 378 20.56 -6.16 -4.14
N LEU A 379 20.43 -7.45 -4.51
CA LEU A 379 20.67 -7.93 -5.87
C LEU A 379 19.71 -7.29 -6.88
N LEU A 380 18.44 -7.11 -6.53
CA LEU A 380 17.46 -6.38 -7.35
C LEU A 380 17.91 -4.93 -7.58
N GLY A 381 18.39 -4.25 -6.54
CA GLY A 381 18.92 -2.89 -6.64
C GLY A 381 20.13 -2.78 -7.58
N LEU A 382 21.07 -3.75 -7.52
CA LEU A 382 22.21 -3.83 -8.42
C LEU A 382 21.79 -4.14 -9.87
N PHE A 383 20.87 -5.06 -10.05
CA PHE A 383 20.30 -5.36 -11.37
C PHE A 383 19.65 -4.13 -12.00
N LEU A 384 18.81 -3.44 -11.26
CA LEU A 384 18.15 -2.21 -11.73
C LEU A 384 19.15 -1.12 -12.06
N ARG A 385 20.20 -0.93 -11.23
CA ARG A 385 21.30 -0.02 -11.53
C ARG A 385 21.93 -0.32 -12.90
N ALA A 386 22.26 -1.59 -13.15
CA ALA A 386 22.87 -2.01 -14.41
C ALA A 386 21.96 -1.79 -15.62
N VAL A 387 20.66 -2.07 -15.47
CA VAL A 387 19.68 -1.89 -16.55
C VAL A 387 19.41 -0.42 -16.84
N ILE A 388 19.24 0.42 -15.81
CA ILE A 388 19.00 1.87 -15.97
C ILE A 388 20.24 2.53 -16.58
N ALA A 389 21.46 2.21 -16.12
CA ALA A 389 22.69 2.76 -16.65
C ALA A 389 22.94 2.46 -18.14
N ARG A 390 22.35 1.40 -18.69
CA ARG A 390 22.44 1.08 -20.13
C ARG A 390 21.45 1.88 -20.98
N ARG A 391 20.52 2.59 -20.36
CA ARG A 391 19.48 3.38 -21.04
C ARG A 391 19.72 4.89 -20.99
N THR A 392 20.47 5.34 -20.00
CA THR A 392 20.96 6.75 -19.90
C THR A 392 22.26 6.92 -20.67
#